data_7d2f1bb43aa2f343920e42993426b9f6
#
_entry.id   7d2f1bb43aa2f343920e42993426b9f6
#
_cell.length_a   1.000
_cell.length_b   1.000
_cell.length_c   1.000
_cell.angle_alpha   90.00
_cell.angle_beta   90.00
_cell.angle_gamma   90.00
#
_symmetry.space_group_name_H-M   'P 1'
#
loop_
_entity.id
_entity.type
_entity.pdbx_description
1 polymer ?
#
loop_
_entity_poly.entity_id
_entity_poly.type
_entity_poly.pdbx_seq_one_letter_code
_entity_poly.pdbx_strand_id
1 'polypeptide(L)'
;MPFAFFFPGQGSQSLNMMSGFDGVSVVRDTFAEASDALGQDLWAMMNGEDAELIGQTVNTQPLMLAAGVATYRAYLAAGGKMPDVAAGHSLGEYTALVAAGSLHFADAVRLVRRRAELMQSAVPQGVGAMAAILGLDDDVVRQVCAAAEQGEVCEAVNFNSVGQVVIAGNTAAVERAMQAAKEAGAKRALPLPVSVPSHCRLMQPAAEKLAAALDEVDVQPPRIRVIHNVDVAAHAEPAQIKDALVRQLYSPVRWTETVQLLVREGITQSAECGPGKVLAGLAKRIDKEAACTALVSQSSVEEFIAAHAQ
;
A
#
# COMPACT_ATOMS: atom_id res chain seq x y z
N MET A 1 -21.82 4.56 13.39
CA MET A 1 -20.85 3.52 13.81
C MET A 1 -19.46 3.95 13.33
N PRO A 2 -18.39 3.64 14.07
CA PRO A 2 -17.04 3.94 13.63
C PRO A 2 -16.68 3.08 12.41
N PHE A 3 -15.91 3.65 11.48
CA PHE A 3 -15.46 2.97 10.28
C PHE A 3 -14.03 3.38 9.89
N ALA A 4 -13.37 2.53 9.11
CA ALA A 4 -12.02 2.75 8.66
C ALA A 4 -11.94 2.94 7.14
N PHE A 5 -10.94 3.68 6.68
CA PHE A 5 -10.54 3.69 5.28
C PHE A 5 -9.22 2.98 5.08
N PHE A 6 -9.21 2.09 4.09
CA PHE A 6 -8.03 1.37 3.63
C PHE A 6 -7.58 1.91 2.27
N PHE A 7 -6.30 2.21 2.15
CA PHE A 7 -5.72 2.73 0.91
C PHE A 7 -4.82 1.68 0.27
N PRO A 8 -5.14 1.26 -0.97
CA PRO A 8 -4.36 0.23 -1.65
C PRO A 8 -2.99 0.74 -2.09
N GLY A 9 -2.06 -0.18 -2.25
CA GLY A 9 -0.72 0.06 -2.77
C GLY A 9 -0.51 -0.49 -4.18
N GLN A 10 0.75 -0.74 -4.51
CA GLN A 10 1.16 -1.34 -5.77
C GLN A 10 0.54 -2.74 -5.94
N GLY A 11 0.08 -3.04 -7.14
CA GLY A 11 -0.64 -4.26 -7.49
C GLY A 11 -2.14 -4.04 -7.74
N SER A 12 -2.68 -2.87 -7.34
CA SER A 12 -4.07 -2.49 -7.57
C SER A 12 -4.26 -1.57 -8.79
N GLN A 13 -3.17 -1.12 -9.42
CA GLN A 13 -3.23 -0.27 -10.60
C GLN A 13 -3.71 -1.03 -11.83
N SER A 14 -4.47 -0.34 -12.67
CA SER A 14 -4.84 -0.78 -14.01
C SER A 14 -5.04 0.42 -14.93
N LEU A 15 -4.95 0.20 -16.22
CA LEU A 15 -5.33 1.23 -17.19
C LEU A 15 -6.80 1.61 -16.99
N ASN A 16 -7.09 2.90 -17.13
CA ASN A 16 -8.42 3.47 -16.93
C ASN A 16 -9.03 3.20 -15.54
N MET A 17 -8.21 3.02 -14.51
CA MET A 17 -8.66 2.64 -13.16
C MET A 17 -9.61 3.64 -12.49
N MET A 18 -9.70 4.87 -13.02
CA MET A 18 -10.61 5.91 -12.51
C MET A 18 -11.87 6.07 -13.37
N SER A 19 -12.15 5.20 -14.35
CA SER A 19 -13.32 5.31 -15.24
C SER A 19 -14.67 5.27 -14.52
N GLY A 20 -14.75 4.65 -13.34
CA GLY A 20 -15.94 4.69 -12.48
C GLY A 20 -16.29 6.08 -11.92
N PHE A 21 -15.41 7.06 -12.10
CA PHE A 21 -15.58 8.44 -11.67
C PHE A 21 -15.68 9.42 -12.85
N ASP A 22 -16.09 8.96 -14.02
CA ASP A 22 -16.28 9.81 -15.17
C ASP A 22 -17.27 10.94 -14.88
N GLY A 23 -16.89 12.18 -15.22
CA GLY A 23 -17.68 13.38 -14.93
C GLY A 23 -17.51 13.96 -13.52
N VAL A 24 -16.76 13.30 -12.63
CA VAL A 24 -16.47 13.80 -11.28
C VAL A 24 -15.24 14.73 -11.33
N SER A 25 -15.48 16.06 -11.36
CA SER A 25 -14.42 17.07 -11.61
C SER A 25 -13.27 16.98 -10.62
N VAL A 26 -13.54 16.77 -9.32
CA VAL A 26 -12.51 16.71 -8.28
C VAL A 26 -11.48 15.58 -8.52
N VAL A 27 -11.84 14.54 -9.23
CA VAL A 27 -10.91 13.45 -9.60
C VAL A 27 -9.91 13.97 -10.64
N ARG A 28 -10.39 14.64 -11.69
CA ARG A 28 -9.54 15.27 -12.70
C ARG A 28 -8.62 16.34 -12.10
N ASP A 29 -9.17 17.18 -11.24
CA ASP A 29 -8.44 18.25 -10.57
C ASP A 29 -7.32 17.67 -9.67
N THR A 30 -7.58 16.56 -8.99
CA THR A 30 -6.57 15.86 -8.18
C THR A 30 -5.43 15.31 -9.04
N PHE A 31 -5.73 14.70 -10.17
CA PHE A 31 -4.69 14.24 -11.10
C PHE A 31 -3.93 15.39 -11.76
N ALA A 32 -4.58 16.52 -12.03
CA ALA A 32 -3.90 17.72 -12.52
C ALA A 32 -2.90 18.25 -11.47
N GLU A 33 -3.30 18.36 -10.21
CA GLU A 33 -2.42 18.78 -9.10
C GLU A 33 -1.21 17.83 -8.96
N ALA A 34 -1.43 16.52 -9.04
CA ALA A 34 -0.35 15.54 -8.98
C ALA A 34 0.58 15.64 -10.19
N SER A 35 0.03 15.84 -11.37
CA SER A 35 0.79 16.00 -12.62
C SER A 35 1.66 17.26 -12.58
N ASP A 36 1.11 18.38 -12.10
CA ASP A 36 1.84 19.63 -11.91
C ASP A 36 3.00 19.46 -10.92
N ALA A 37 2.78 18.72 -9.82
CA ALA A 37 3.80 18.44 -8.82
C ALA A 37 5.02 17.70 -9.37
N LEU A 38 4.83 16.85 -10.39
CA LEU A 38 5.89 16.04 -11.01
C LEU A 38 6.38 16.57 -12.35
N GLY A 39 5.65 17.49 -12.97
CA GLY A 39 5.90 17.87 -14.36
C GLY A 39 5.66 16.72 -15.35
N GLN A 40 4.73 15.81 -15.04
CA GLN A 40 4.41 14.62 -15.84
C GLN A 40 2.90 14.38 -15.85
N ASP A 41 2.32 14.19 -17.03
CA ASP A 41 0.87 13.96 -17.17
C ASP A 41 0.47 12.56 -16.73
N LEU A 42 0.13 12.43 -15.43
CA LEU A 42 -0.29 11.19 -14.83
C LEU A 42 -1.66 10.72 -15.35
N TRP A 43 -2.54 11.65 -15.71
CA TRP A 43 -3.85 11.30 -16.27
C TRP A 43 -3.72 10.67 -17.65
N ALA A 44 -2.92 11.26 -18.54
CA ALA A 44 -2.65 10.70 -19.85
C ALA A 44 -1.95 9.34 -19.74
N MET A 45 -1.00 9.20 -18.82
CA MET A 45 -0.31 7.93 -18.56
C MET A 45 -1.30 6.83 -18.14
N MET A 46 -2.19 7.10 -17.20
CA MET A 46 -3.18 6.14 -16.70
C MET A 46 -4.20 5.73 -17.76
N ASN A 47 -4.61 6.67 -18.62
CA ASN A 47 -5.59 6.44 -19.68
C ASN A 47 -4.94 6.08 -21.02
N GLY A 48 -3.65 5.82 -21.06
CA GLY A 48 -2.93 5.34 -22.23
C GLY A 48 -3.18 3.85 -22.51
N GLU A 49 -2.33 3.28 -23.33
CA GLU A 49 -2.43 1.86 -23.73
C GLU A 49 -1.31 0.98 -23.16
N ASP A 50 -0.36 1.59 -22.45
CA ASP A 50 0.85 0.93 -21.94
C ASP A 50 0.68 0.52 -20.47
N ALA A 51 0.23 -0.71 -20.26
CA ALA A 51 0.10 -1.29 -18.92
C ALA A 51 1.45 -1.54 -18.23
N GLU A 52 2.53 -1.75 -19.00
CA GLU A 52 3.86 -1.95 -18.45
C GLU A 52 4.39 -0.64 -17.86
N LEU A 53 4.14 0.49 -18.54
CA LEU A 53 4.53 1.81 -18.08
C LEU A 53 3.95 2.13 -16.69
N ILE A 54 2.66 1.88 -16.49
CA ILE A 54 2.01 2.11 -15.19
C ILE A 54 2.41 1.08 -14.14
N GLY A 55 2.96 -0.06 -14.54
CA GLY A 55 3.49 -1.11 -13.67
C GLY A 55 4.89 -0.82 -13.13
N GLN A 56 5.62 0.10 -13.72
CA GLN A 56 6.93 0.52 -13.21
C GLN A 56 6.77 1.27 -11.89
N THR A 57 7.49 0.84 -10.85
CA THR A 57 7.28 1.36 -9.48
C THR A 57 7.39 2.89 -9.38
N VAL A 58 8.26 3.50 -10.20
CA VAL A 58 8.43 4.96 -10.26
C VAL A 58 7.18 5.69 -10.77
N ASN A 59 6.35 5.03 -11.55
CA ASN A 59 5.07 5.53 -12.04
C ASN A 59 3.90 5.04 -11.18
N THR A 60 3.92 3.77 -10.78
CA THR A 60 2.86 3.17 -9.98
C THR A 60 2.63 3.92 -8.67
N GLN A 61 3.70 4.29 -7.96
CA GLN A 61 3.56 4.92 -6.65
C GLN A 61 2.86 6.29 -6.74
N PRO A 62 3.26 7.25 -7.58
CA PRO A 62 2.51 8.50 -7.75
C PRO A 62 1.10 8.30 -8.27
N LEU A 63 0.89 7.37 -9.22
CA LEU A 63 -0.44 7.07 -9.78
C LEU A 63 -1.40 6.55 -8.69
N MET A 64 -0.95 5.62 -7.86
CA MET A 64 -1.77 5.05 -6.79
C MET A 64 -2.05 6.06 -5.69
N LEU A 65 -1.08 6.90 -5.33
CA LEU A 65 -1.31 8.01 -4.39
C LEU A 65 -2.37 8.97 -4.94
N ALA A 66 -2.23 9.41 -6.19
CA ALA A 66 -3.17 10.32 -6.84
C ALA A 66 -4.58 9.71 -6.90
N ALA A 67 -4.69 8.43 -7.29
CA ALA A 67 -5.96 7.74 -7.37
C ALA A 67 -6.65 7.59 -6.01
N GLY A 68 -5.91 7.22 -4.97
CA GLY A 68 -6.44 7.11 -3.62
C GLY A 68 -6.91 8.46 -3.06
N VAL A 69 -6.12 9.52 -3.24
CA VAL A 69 -6.51 10.88 -2.82
C VAL A 69 -7.71 11.38 -3.63
N ALA A 70 -7.74 11.11 -4.94
CA ALA A 70 -8.87 11.49 -5.80
C ALA A 70 -10.17 10.80 -5.36
N THR A 71 -10.13 9.52 -5.05
CA THR A 71 -11.27 8.76 -4.52
C THR A 71 -11.73 9.34 -3.17
N TYR A 72 -10.79 9.65 -2.28
CA TYR A 72 -11.10 10.26 -0.98
C TYR A 72 -11.73 11.64 -1.12
N ARG A 73 -11.21 12.47 -2.01
CA ARG A 73 -11.79 13.81 -2.31
C ARG A 73 -13.17 13.69 -2.94
N ALA A 74 -13.39 12.73 -3.84
CA ALA A 74 -14.71 12.45 -4.41
C ALA A 74 -15.71 12.02 -3.33
N TYR A 75 -15.30 11.16 -2.41
CA TYR A 75 -16.11 10.76 -1.26
C TYR A 75 -16.50 11.96 -0.36
N LEU A 76 -15.55 12.82 -0.04
CA LEU A 76 -15.85 14.03 0.76
C LEU A 76 -16.76 15.02 0.00
N ALA A 77 -16.53 15.22 -1.30
CA ALA A 77 -17.35 16.08 -2.14
C ALA A 77 -18.79 15.57 -2.27
N ALA A 78 -19.01 14.27 -2.19
CA ALA A 78 -20.34 13.65 -2.13
C ALA A 78 -21.01 13.74 -0.75
N GLY A 79 -20.38 14.38 0.24
CA GLY A 79 -20.93 14.55 1.59
C GLY A 79 -20.53 13.46 2.58
N GLY A 80 -19.52 12.64 2.25
CA GLY A 80 -18.98 11.63 3.16
C GLY A 80 -18.34 12.23 4.41
N LYS A 81 -18.48 11.54 5.54
CA LYS A 81 -17.84 11.91 6.81
C LYS A 81 -16.40 11.41 6.85
N MET A 82 -15.51 12.11 7.56
CA MET A 82 -14.16 11.60 7.80
C MET A 82 -14.21 10.24 8.51
N PRO A 83 -13.38 9.28 8.11
CA PRO A 83 -13.28 8.01 8.83
C PRO A 83 -12.63 8.20 10.21
N ASP A 84 -12.92 7.29 11.14
CA ASP A 84 -12.33 7.32 12.48
C ASP A 84 -10.86 6.86 12.44
N VAL A 85 -10.55 5.95 11.53
CA VAL A 85 -9.22 5.37 11.34
C VAL A 85 -8.91 5.23 9.85
N ALA A 86 -7.65 5.41 9.53
CA ALA A 86 -7.11 5.13 8.21
C ALA A 86 -5.93 4.16 8.31
N ALA A 87 -5.77 3.30 7.34
CA ALA A 87 -4.60 2.48 7.14
C ALA A 87 -4.32 2.34 5.64
N GLY A 88 -3.07 2.19 5.27
CA GLY A 88 -2.71 1.97 3.88
C GLY A 88 -1.68 0.86 3.76
N HIS A 89 -1.79 0.06 2.70
CA HIS A 89 -0.85 -1.02 2.44
C HIS A 89 0.37 -0.49 1.70
N SER A 90 1.56 -0.56 2.31
CA SER A 90 2.82 -0.07 1.74
C SER A 90 2.69 1.39 1.24
N LEU A 91 2.70 1.64 -0.05
CA LEU A 91 2.47 2.97 -0.66
C LEU A 91 1.20 3.63 -0.13
N GLY A 92 0.14 2.84 0.10
CA GLY A 92 -1.14 3.33 0.61
C GLY A 92 -1.05 4.01 1.97
N GLU A 93 -0.03 3.75 2.78
CA GLU A 93 0.21 4.45 4.05
C GLU A 93 0.45 5.95 3.83
N TYR A 94 1.14 6.32 2.75
CA TYR A 94 1.31 7.73 2.35
C TYR A 94 -0.01 8.37 1.96
N THR A 95 -0.88 7.63 1.25
CA THR A 95 -2.23 8.09 0.92
C THR A 95 -3.07 8.31 2.17
N ALA A 96 -2.99 7.40 3.14
CA ALA A 96 -3.65 7.53 4.44
C ALA A 96 -3.19 8.79 5.19
N LEU A 97 -1.90 9.09 5.18
CA LEU A 97 -1.32 10.29 5.80
C LEU A 97 -1.77 11.58 5.09
N VAL A 98 -1.91 11.58 3.77
CA VAL A 98 -2.50 12.71 3.04
C VAL A 98 -3.98 12.89 3.41
N ALA A 99 -4.77 11.82 3.43
CA ALA A 99 -6.17 11.86 3.84
C ALA A 99 -6.35 12.37 5.28
N ALA A 100 -5.42 12.00 6.16
CA ALA A 100 -5.38 12.46 7.55
C ALA A 100 -4.85 13.91 7.72
N GLY A 101 -4.41 14.55 6.64
CA GLY A 101 -3.85 15.91 6.68
C GLY A 101 -2.45 15.98 7.32
N SER A 102 -1.77 14.85 7.45
CA SER A 102 -0.41 14.77 7.97
C SER A 102 0.64 15.13 6.91
N LEU A 103 0.38 14.79 5.64
CA LEU A 103 1.20 15.16 4.50
C LEU A 103 0.42 16.06 3.55
N HIS A 104 1.07 17.12 3.06
CA HIS A 104 0.54 17.89 1.96
C HIS A 104 0.60 17.07 0.65
N PHE A 105 -0.47 17.12 -0.15
CA PHE A 105 -0.61 16.21 -1.29
C PHE A 105 0.50 16.35 -2.33
N ALA A 106 0.83 17.56 -2.77
CA ALA A 106 1.89 17.79 -3.74
C ALA A 106 3.27 17.31 -3.25
N ASP A 107 3.56 17.50 -1.95
CA ASP A 107 4.81 17.02 -1.35
C ASP A 107 4.81 15.48 -1.24
N ALA A 108 3.67 14.89 -0.90
CA ALA A 108 3.53 13.43 -0.88
C ALA A 108 3.72 12.80 -2.27
N VAL A 109 3.21 13.44 -3.33
CA VAL A 109 3.42 13.00 -4.72
C VAL A 109 4.92 12.97 -5.06
N ARG A 110 5.66 14.02 -4.74
CA ARG A 110 7.12 14.08 -4.94
C ARG A 110 7.85 13.06 -4.07
N LEU A 111 7.43 12.92 -2.82
CA LEU A 111 8.02 11.99 -1.86
C LEU A 111 7.88 10.54 -2.30
N VAL A 112 6.71 10.11 -2.77
CA VAL A 112 6.50 8.73 -3.22
C VAL A 112 7.20 8.45 -4.55
N ARG A 113 7.36 9.44 -5.42
CA ARG A 113 8.24 9.35 -6.60
C ARG A 113 9.67 9.12 -6.14
N ARG A 114 10.16 9.90 -5.20
CA ARG A 114 11.52 9.76 -4.66
C ARG A 114 11.70 8.40 -3.97
N ARG A 115 10.70 7.97 -3.19
CA ARG A 115 10.67 6.62 -2.59
C ARG A 115 10.83 5.53 -3.64
N ALA A 116 10.07 5.59 -4.71
CA ALA A 116 10.12 4.61 -5.80
C ALA A 116 11.49 4.57 -6.49
N GLU A 117 12.09 5.72 -6.78
CA GLU A 117 13.43 5.84 -7.35
C GLU A 117 14.51 5.24 -6.43
N LEU A 118 14.43 5.52 -5.14
CA LEU A 118 15.35 4.98 -4.14
C LEU A 118 15.21 3.45 -4.03
N MET A 119 13.99 2.94 -4.02
CA MET A 119 13.73 1.50 -4.00
C MET A 119 14.25 0.83 -5.27
N GLN A 120 14.00 1.42 -6.44
CA GLN A 120 14.46 0.88 -7.72
C GLN A 120 15.98 0.84 -7.82
N SER A 121 16.67 1.80 -7.22
CA SER A 121 18.13 1.90 -7.25
C SER A 121 18.84 1.17 -6.09
N ALA A 122 18.10 0.61 -5.14
CA ALA A 122 18.67 -0.04 -3.96
C ALA A 122 19.44 -1.32 -4.29
N VAL A 123 18.99 -2.04 -5.30
CA VAL A 123 19.66 -3.24 -5.81
C VAL A 123 19.72 -3.20 -7.34
N PRO A 124 20.77 -3.80 -7.96
CA PRO A 124 20.83 -3.93 -9.41
C PRO A 124 19.62 -4.70 -9.95
N GLN A 125 19.22 -4.39 -11.18
CA GLN A 125 18.13 -5.10 -11.85
C GLN A 125 18.42 -6.60 -11.93
N GLY A 126 17.44 -7.44 -11.60
CA GLY A 126 17.54 -8.90 -11.60
C GLY A 126 18.17 -9.51 -10.34
N VAL A 127 18.71 -8.70 -9.44
CA VAL A 127 19.28 -9.18 -8.17
C VAL A 127 18.21 -9.48 -7.13
N GLY A 128 17.12 -8.71 -7.14
CA GLY A 128 16.00 -8.87 -6.22
C GLY A 128 14.78 -9.53 -6.85
N ALA A 129 13.99 -10.21 -6.04
CA ALA A 129 12.73 -10.84 -6.43
C ALA A 129 11.72 -10.82 -5.29
N MET A 130 10.46 -11.00 -5.64
CA MET A 130 9.36 -11.22 -4.70
C MET A 130 8.50 -12.39 -5.18
N ALA A 131 7.89 -13.11 -4.24
CA ALA A 131 6.98 -14.19 -4.53
C ALA A 131 5.84 -14.26 -3.51
N ALA A 132 4.66 -14.69 -3.95
CA ALA A 132 3.52 -14.94 -3.08
C ALA A 132 3.49 -16.43 -2.69
N ILE A 133 3.41 -16.68 -1.39
CA ILE A 133 3.27 -18.01 -0.80
C ILE A 133 1.85 -18.15 -0.26
N LEU A 134 1.13 -19.15 -0.76
CA LEU A 134 -0.27 -19.40 -0.40
C LEU A 134 -0.43 -20.74 0.31
N GLY A 135 -1.16 -20.75 1.41
CA GLY A 135 -1.58 -21.96 2.10
C GLY A 135 -0.61 -22.47 3.15
N LEU A 136 0.33 -21.65 3.61
CA LEU A 136 1.18 -21.92 4.77
C LEU A 136 0.92 -20.91 5.88
N ASP A 137 1.15 -21.32 7.13
CA ASP A 137 1.15 -20.44 8.28
C ASP A 137 2.36 -19.49 8.23
N ASP A 138 2.19 -18.29 8.80
CA ASP A 138 3.21 -17.23 8.79
C ASP A 138 4.56 -17.71 9.34
N ASP A 139 4.55 -18.47 10.45
CA ASP A 139 5.79 -18.99 11.06
C ASP A 139 6.51 -20.01 10.18
N VAL A 140 5.76 -20.84 9.44
CA VAL A 140 6.34 -21.76 8.48
C VAL A 140 6.99 -21.00 7.34
N VAL A 141 6.36 -19.93 6.84
CA VAL A 141 6.96 -19.06 5.80
C VAL A 141 8.23 -18.40 6.30
N ARG A 142 8.26 -17.89 7.55
CA ARG A 142 9.48 -17.32 8.15
C ARG A 142 10.61 -18.35 8.24
N GLN A 143 10.31 -19.57 8.65
CA GLN A 143 11.30 -20.66 8.74
C GLN A 143 11.84 -21.03 7.36
N VAL A 144 10.96 -21.13 6.36
CA VAL A 144 11.35 -21.41 4.96
C VAL A 144 12.28 -20.31 4.44
N CYS A 145 11.97 -19.05 4.67
CA CYS A 145 12.82 -17.92 4.29
C CYS A 145 14.19 -18.00 4.97
N ALA A 146 14.23 -18.21 6.28
CA ALA A 146 15.48 -18.28 7.05
C ALA A 146 16.38 -19.43 6.55
N ALA A 147 15.80 -20.59 6.24
CA ALA A 147 16.55 -21.72 5.69
C ALA A 147 17.06 -21.47 4.26
N ALA A 148 16.35 -20.64 3.49
CA ALA A 148 16.70 -20.31 2.11
C ALA A 148 17.76 -19.23 1.96
N GLU A 149 18.08 -18.47 3.02
CA GLU A 149 19.03 -17.35 2.95
C GLU A 149 20.41 -17.78 2.45
N GLN A 150 21.06 -18.74 3.09
CA GLN A 150 22.37 -19.29 2.69
C GLN A 150 23.41 -18.21 2.34
N GLY A 151 23.45 -17.12 3.13
CA GLY A 151 24.35 -15.99 2.92
C GLY A 151 23.76 -14.86 2.07
N GLU A 152 22.54 -15.01 1.58
CA GLU A 152 21.76 -13.99 0.88
C GLU A 152 20.60 -13.51 1.76
N VAL A 153 19.71 -12.67 1.22
CA VAL A 153 18.52 -12.18 1.91
C VAL A 153 17.27 -12.90 1.40
N CYS A 154 16.45 -13.41 2.30
CA CYS A 154 15.10 -13.87 2.03
C CYS A 154 14.23 -13.67 3.26
N GLU A 155 13.20 -12.85 3.15
CA GLU A 155 12.34 -12.47 4.28
C GLU A 155 10.85 -12.53 3.91
N ALA A 156 10.01 -12.85 4.89
CA ALA A 156 8.56 -12.67 4.79
C ALA A 156 8.26 -11.18 4.96
N VAL A 157 7.66 -10.56 3.96
CA VAL A 157 7.58 -9.10 3.87
C VAL A 157 6.17 -8.52 3.83
N ASN A 158 5.16 -9.28 3.37
CA ASN A 158 3.77 -8.83 3.45
C ASN A 158 2.92 -9.95 4.05
N PHE A 159 2.42 -9.73 5.24
CA PHE A 159 1.44 -10.61 5.89
C PHE A 159 0.04 -10.12 5.49
N ASN A 160 -0.43 -10.57 4.32
CA ASN A 160 -1.60 -10.01 3.66
C ASN A 160 -2.93 -10.57 4.18
N SER A 161 -2.96 -11.86 4.48
CA SER A 161 -4.09 -12.54 5.16
C SER A 161 -3.61 -13.87 5.69
N VAL A 162 -4.44 -14.56 6.46
CA VAL A 162 -4.14 -15.91 6.92
C VAL A 162 -3.83 -16.80 5.72
N GLY A 163 -2.64 -17.39 5.70
CA GLY A 163 -2.18 -18.25 4.61
C GLY A 163 -1.82 -17.52 3.31
N GLN A 164 -1.62 -16.21 3.34
CA GLN A 164 -1.14 -15.44 2.19
C GLN A 164 -0.03 -14.48 2.61
N VAL A 165 1.20 -14.86 2.32
CA VAL A 165 2.41 -14.11 2.67
C VAL A 165 3.24 -13.87 1.41
N VAL A 166 3.75 -12.64 1.26
CA VAL A 166 4.75 -12.32 0.22
C VAL A 166 6.14 -12.41 0.84
N ILE A 167 7.06 -13.00 0.11
CA ILE A 167 8.49 -13.08 0.45
C ILE A 167 9.30 -12.22 -0.51
N ALA A 168 10.41 -11.69 -0.05
CA ALA A 168 11.31 -10.86 -0.85
C ALA A 168 12.77 -11.10 -0.45
N GLY A 169 13.67 -10.87 -1.39
CA GLY A 169 15.10 -10.97 -1.15
C GLY A 169 15.89 -11.09 -2.44
N ASN A 170 17.07 -11.70 -2.35
CA ASN A 170 17.87 -12.03 -3.51
C ASN A 170 17.16 -13.09 -4.36
N THR A 171 17.24 -12.96 -5.68
CA THR A 171 16.50 -13.83 -6.61
C THR A 171 16.73 -15.32 -6.33
N ALA A 172 17.98 -15.77 -6.18
CA ALA A 172 18.27 -17.17 -5.92
C ALA A 172 17.73 -17.64 -4.56
N ALA A 173 17.78 -16.80 -3.52
CA ALA A 173 17.22 -17.12 -2.20
C ALA A 173 15.68 -17.23 -2.26
N VAL A 174 15.01 -16.32 -2.97
CA VAL A 174 13.56 -16.38 -3.17
C VAL A 174 13.17 -17.65 -3.95
N GLU A 175 13.91 -18.03 -4.97
CA GLU A 175 13.68 -19.28 -5.71
C GLU A 175 13.82 -20.51 -4.81
N ARG A 176 14.87 -20.59 -3.98
CA ARG A 176 15.02 -21.65 -2.98
C ARG A 176 13.85 -21.68 -1.99
N ALA A 177 13.42 -20.51 -1.51
CA ALA A 177 12.30 -20.40 -0.59
C ALA A 177 10.98 -20.84 -1.23
N MET A 178 10.74 -20.51 -2.50
CA MET A 178 9.56 -20.99 -3.24
C MET A 178 9.53 -22.52 -3.34
N GLN A 179 10.66 -23.15 -3.62
CA GLN A 179 10.78 -24.60 -3.68
C GLN A 179 10.54 -25.22 -2.30
N ALA A 180 11.21 -24.71 -1.27
CA ALA A 180 11.05 -25.20 0.11
C ALA A 180 9.61 -24.99 0.63
N ALA A 181 8.94 -23.90 0.24
CA ALA A 181 7.54 -23.67 0.58
C ALA A 181 6.61 -24.73 -0.02
N LYS A 182 6.84 -25.12 -1.27
CA LYS A 182 6.08 -26.21 -1.91
C LYS A 182 6.30 -27.53 -1.19
N GLU A 183 7.54 -27.86 -0.81
CA GLU A 183 7.88 -29.06 -0.03
C GLU A 183 7.24 -29.05 1.36
N ALA A 184 7.09 -27.87 1.97
CA ALA A 184 6.39 -27.66 3.24
C ALA A 184 4.85 -27.70 3.12
N GLY A 185 4.30 -27.87 1.92
CA GLY A 185 2.86 -28.01 1.68
C GLY A 185 2.14 -26.75 1.23
N ALA A 186 2.86 -25.73 0.75
CA ALA A 186 2.22 -24.55 0.15
C ALA A 186 1.33 -24.96 -1.02
N LYS A 187 0.12 -24.41 -1.07
CA LYS A 187 -0.80 -24.62 -2.18
C LYS A 187 -0.28 -23.99 -3.47
N ARG A 188 0.38 -22.85 -3.35
CA ARG A 188 1.03 -22.12 -4.44
C ARG A 188 2.25 -21.36 -3.93
N ALA A 189 3.26 -21.26 -4.78
CA ALA A 189 4.38 -20.33 -4.65
C ALA A 189 4.56 -19.67 -6.02
N LEU A 190 4.23 -18.40 -6.14
CA LEU A 190 4.10 -17.67 -7.40
C LEU A 190 5.07 -16.49 -7.43
N PRO A 191 5.97 -16.41 -8.43
CA PRO A 191 6.78 -15.21 -8.60
C PRO A 191 5.89 -14.01 -8.91
N LEU A 192 6.22 -12.85 -8.34
CA LEU A 192 5.55 -11.60 -8.66
C LEU A 192 6.30 -10.87 -9.79
N PRO A 193 5.60 -10.18 -10.70
CA PRO A 193 6.20 -9.46 -11.82
C PRO A 193 6.81 -8.12 -11.36
N VAL A 194 7.63 -8.15 -10.33
CA VAL A 194 8.32 -7.00 -9.73
C VAL A 194 9.77 -7.38 -9.47
N SER A 195 10.69 -6.44 -9.72
CA SER A 195 12.13 -6.65 -9.54
C SER A 195 12.68 -6.00 -8.26
N VAL A 196 11.90 -5.16 -7.59
CA VAL A 196 12.31 -4.49 -6.35
C VAL A 196 11.93 -5.37 -5.16
N PRO A 197 12.90 -5.87 -4.37
CA PRO A 197 12.63 -6.69 -3.19
C PRO A 197 12.20 -5.80 -2.01
N SER A 198 10.94 -5.35 -2.03
CA SER A 198 10.39 -4.40 -1.06
C SER A 198 10.28 -5.01 0.33
N HIS A 199 10.39 -4.17 1.35
CA HIS A 199 10.12 -4.49 2.76
C HIS A 199 11.07 -5.52 3.40
N CYS A 200 12.23 -5.78 2.80
CA CYS A 200 13.31 -6.57 3.40
C CYS A 200 14.57 -5.73 3.62
N ARG A 201 15.55 -6.27 4.30
CA ARG A 201 16.78 -5.53 4.65
C ARG A 201 17.62 -5.07 3.45
N LEU A 202 17.38 -5.58 2.24
CA LEU A 202 17.98 -5.03 1.02
C LEU A 202 17.55 -3.59 0.75
N MET A 203 16.46 -3.13 1.36
CA MET A 203 15.96 -1.75 1.25
C MET A 203 16.58 -0.79 2.28
N GLN A 204 17.41 -1.23 3.22
CA GLN A 204 18.03 -0.35 4.21
C GLN A 204 18.77 0.84 3.59
N PRO A 205 19.61 0.68 2.55
CA PRO A 205 20.28 1.82 1.92
C PRO A 205 19.32 2.84 1.31
N ALA A 206 18.17 2.37 0.77
CA ALA A 206 17.12 3.25 0.28
C ALA A 206 16.40 3.97 1.43
N ALA A 207 16.19 3.29 2.55
CA ALA A 207 15.56 3.86 3.74
C ALA A 207 16.38 4.99 4.37
N GLU A 208 17.70 4.88 4.41
CA GLU A 208 18.60 5.94 4.89
C GLU A 208 18.48 7.20 4.03
N LYS A 209 18.39 7.04 2.70
CA LYS A 209 18.18 8.16 1.77
C LYS A 209 16.76 8.72 1.85
N LEU A 210 15.77 7.86 2.11
CA LEU A 210 14.39 8.30 2.33
C LEU A 210 14.27 9.12 3.62
N ALA A 211 15.01 8.77 4.67
CA ALA A 211 15.07 9.56 5.90
C ALA A 211 15.49 11.01 5.63
N ALA A 212 16.56 11.20 4.85
CA ALA A 212 16.99 12.53 4.44
C ALA A 212 15.92 13.29 3.62
N ALA A 213 15.22 12.60 2.72
CA ALA A 213 14.13 13.22 1.97
C ALA A 213 12.93 13.60 2.87
N LEU A 214 12.64 12.79 3.89
CA LEU A 214 11.56 13.06 4.86
C LEU A 214 11.91 14.24 5.78
N ASP A 215 13.20 14.51 6.04
CA ASP A 215 13.59 15.67 6.83
C ASP A 215 13.21 17.00 6.15
N GLU A 216 13.14 17.02 4.83
CA GLU A 216 12.74 18.18 4.04
C GLU A 216 11.22 18.34 3.91
N VAL A 217 10.44 17.33 4.34
CA VAL A 217 8.97 17.34 4.25
C VAL A 217 8.37 17.80 5.56
N ASP A 218 7.43 18.74 5.47
CA ASP A 218 6.61 19.17 6.61
C ASP A 218 5.54 18.12 6.90
N VAL A 219 5.71 17.42 8.02
CA VAL A 219 4.77 16.40 8.50
C VAL A 219 4.01 16.97 9.69
N GLN A 220 2.68 16.99 9.61
CA GLN A 220 1.79 17.48 10.65
C GLN A 220 1.18 16.34 11.47
N PRO A 221 0.75 16.58 12.72
CA PRO A 221 -0.08 15.65 13.46
C PRO A 221 -1.33 15.26 12.66
N PRO A 222 -1.65 13.95 12.53
CA PRO A 222 -2.79 13.52 11.72
C PRO A 222 -4.13 13.85 12.40
N ARG A 223 -5.11 14.24 11.62
CA ARG A 223 -6.49 14.48 12.07
C ARG A 223 -7.35 13.21 12.12
N ILE A 224 -6.91 12.17 11.46
CA ILE A 224 -7.48 10.82 11.46
C ILE A 224 -6.41 9.91 12.02
N ARG A 225 -6.76 9.00 12.90
CA ARG A 225 -5.82 7.99 13.42
C ARG A 225 -5.31 7.11 12.27
N VAL A 226 -4.02 7.15 11.98
CA VAL A 226 -3.39 6.34 10.93
C VAL A 226 -2.63 5.19 11.59
N ILE A 227 -2.95 3.95 11.20
CA ILE A 227 -2.23 2.75 11.66
C ILE A 227 -1.07 2.48 10.70
N HIS A 228 0.15 2.47 11.24
CA HIS A 228 1.37 2.24 10.49
C HIS A 228 1.64 0.75 10.26
N ASN A 229 2.21 0.41 9.09
CA ASN A 229 2.44 -0.98 8.71
C ASN A 229 3.48 -1.68 9.59
N VAL A 230 4.51 -0.94 10.02
CA VAL A 230 5.71 -1.51 10.65
C VAL A 230 5.46 -1.99 12.08
N ASP A 231 4.61 -1.31 12.83
CA ASP A 231 4.41 -1.56 14.25
C ASP A 231 2.93 -1.72 14.67
N VAL A 232 2.00 -1.60 13.71
CA VAL A 232 0.54 -1.74 13.94
C VAL A 232 0.06 -0.75 15.00
N ALA A 233 0.63 0.46 15.00
CA ALA A 233 0.35 1.52 15.96
C ALA A 233 0.05 2.84 15.25
N ALA A 234 -0.65 3.72 15.93
CA ALA A 234 -0.84 5.09 15.50
C ALA A 234 0.18 6.01 16.18
N HIS A 235 0.70 6.96 15.43
CA HIS A 235 1.63 7.98 15.92
C HIS A 235 1.05 9.38 15.69
N ALA A 236 1.13 10.22 16.71
CA ALA A 236 0.68 11.62 16.63
C ALA A 236 1.84 12.57 16.31
N GLU A 237 3.05 12.23 16.78
CA GLU A 237 4.22 13.10 16.64
C GLU A 237 4.87 12.96 15.27
N PRO A 238 5.16 14.06 14.57
CA PRO A 238 5.78 14.04 13.24
C PRO A 238 7.07 13.21 13.17
N ALA A 239 7.91 13.28 14.18
CA ALA A 239 9.16 12.50 14.23
C ALA A 239 8.91 10.99 14.27
N GLN A 240 7.88 10.54 14.98
CA GLN A 240 7.50 9.13 15.04
C GLN A 240 6.89 8.65 13.71
N ILE A 241 6.13 9.51 13.05
CA ILE A 241 5.57 9.22 11.72
C ILE A 241 6.69 9.05 10.69
N LYS A 242 7.67 9.96 10.67
CA LYS A 242 8.85 9.87 9.80
C LYS A 242 9.63 8.59 10.06
N ASP A 243 9.89 8.27 11.32
CA ASP A 243 10.57 7.03 11.71
C ASP A 243 9.82 5.78 11.24
N ALA A 244 8.50 5.74 11.43
CA ALA A 244 7.68 4.63 10.96
C ALA A 244 7.74 4.45 9.43
N LEU A 245 7.72 5.54 8.66
CA LEU A 245 7.86 5.49 7.20
C LEU A 245 9.25 5.01 6.75
N VAL A 246 10.31 5.40 7.46
CA VAL A 246 11.68 4.91 7.19
C VAL A 246 11.78 3.41 7.46
N ARG A 247 11.34 2.97 8.63
CA ARG A 247 11.36 1.54 9.02
C ARG A 247 10.47 0.69 8.12
N GLN A 248 9.34 1.22 7.64
CA GLN A 248 8.43 0.54 6.72
C GLN A 248 9.14 0.03 5.46
N LEU A 249 10.13 0.76 4.97
CA LEU A 249 10.77 0.45 3.70
C LEU A 249 11.54 -0.89 3.72
N TYR A 250 12.09 -1.26 4.87
CA TYR A 250 12.87 -2.48 5.07
C TYR A 250 12.28 -3.44 6.12
N SER A 251 11.01 -3.23 6.49
CA SER A 251 10.29 -4.07 7.48
C SER A 251 8.97 -4.58 6.90
N PRO A 252 8.44 -5.69 7.42
CA PRO A 252 7.21 -6.27 6.92
C PRO A 252 5.99 -5.35 7.03
N VAL A 253 5.12 -5.44 6.04
CA VAL A 253 3.76 -4.90 6.09
C VAL A 253 2.89 -5.88 6.87
N ARG A 254 2.47 -5.50 8.08
CA ARG A 254 1.70 -6.32 9.02
C ARG A 254 0.20 -6.09 8.82
N TRP A 255 -0.27 -6.34 7.58
CA TRP A 255 -1.64 -6.01 7.19
C TRP A 255 -2.69 -6.84 7.93
N THR A 256 -2.45 -8.14 8.07
CA THR A 256 -3.34 -9.04 8.86
C THR A 256 -3.56 -8.51 10.27
N GLU A 257 -2.48 -8.14 10.94
CA GLU A 257 -2.54 -7.63 12.31
C GLU A 257 -3.24 -6.26 12.38
N THR A 258 -3.07 -5.41 11.35
CA THR A 258 -3.76 -4.12 11.25
C THR A 258 -5.27 -4.31 11.21
N VAL A 259 -5.77 -5.18 10.34
CA VAL A 259 -7.21 -5.46 10.24
C VAL A 259 -7.74 -6.10 11.52
N GLN A 260 -7.01 -7.06 12.09
CA GLN A 260 -7.37 -7.71 13.35
C GLN A 260 -7.42 -6.72 14.53
N LEU A 261 -6.49 -5.73 14.57
CA LEU A 261 -6.52 -4.68 15.58
C LEU A 261 -7.85 -3.91 15.52
N LEU A 262 -8.25 -3.48 14.30
CA LEU A 262 -9.48 -2.71 14.12
C LEU A 262 -10.73 -3.51 14.50
N VAL A 263 -10.79 -4.79 14.13
CA VAL A 263 -11.90 -5.67 14.53
C VAL A 263 -11.97 -5.81 16.06
N ARG A 264 -10.83 -6.01 16.73
CA ARG A 264 -10.79 -6.06 18.22
C ARG A 264 -11.24 -4.76 18.88
N GLU A 265 -11.05 -3.63 18.22
CA GLU A 265 -11.52 -2.31 18.68
C GLU A 265 -12.98 -2.03 18.31
N GLY A 266 -13.68 -2.98 17.68
CA GLY A 266 -15.08 -2.84 17.27
C GLY A 266 -15.28 -2.08 15.96
N ILE A 267 -14.20 -1.81 15.21
CA ILE A 267 -14.24 -1.17 13.88
C ILE A 267 -14.31 -2.28 12.83
N THR A 268 -15.52 -2.74 12.54
CA THR A 268 -15.78 -3.84 11.61
C THR A 268 -16.22 -3.38 10.23
N GLN A 269 -16.50 -2.09 10.07
CA GLN A 269 -16.87 -1.49 8.78
C GLN A 269 -15.69 -0.72 8.20
N SER A 270 -15.40 -0.94 6.95
CA SER A 270 -14.34 -0.21 6.25
C SER A 270 -14.67 0.00 4.77
N ALA A 271 -13.95 0.93 4.14
CA ALA A 271 -13.95 1.10 2.70
C ALA A 271 -12.54 1.06 2.16
N GLU A 272 -12.34 0.37 1.03
CA GLU A 272 -11.12 0.48 0.23
C GLU A 272 -11.22 1.72 -0.65
N CYS A 273 -10.43 2.75 -0.33
CA CYS A 273 -10.45 4.05 -0.95
C CYS A 273 -9.32 4.16 -1.98
N GLY A 274 -9.63 3.87 -3.21
CA GLY A 274 -8.69 3.82 -4.31
C GLY A 274 -9.06 2.73 -5.33
N PRO A 275 -8.22 2.52 -6.36
CA PRO A 275 -8.52 1.55 -7.41
C PRO A 275 -8.42 0.11 -6.92
N GLY A 276 -9.22 -0.75 -7.54
CA GLY A 276 -9.22 -2.19 -7.28
C GLY A 276 -10.07 -2.63 -6.08
N LYS A 277 -9.92 -3.88 -5.72
CA LYS A 277 -10.68 -4.56 -4.64
C LYS A 277 -9.77 -5.50 -3.82
N VAL A 278 -8.49 -5.23 -3.81
CA VAL A 278 -7.50 -6.12 -3.19
C VAL A 278 -7.67 -6.14 -1.68
N LEU A 279 -7.72 -4.96 -1.05
CA LEU A 279 -7.83 -4.87 0.40
C LEU A 279 -9.21 -5.32 0.90
N ALA A 280 -10.27 -5.07 0.14
CA ALA A 280 -11.60 -5.60 0.43
C ALA A 280 -11.62 -7.13 0.42
N GLY A 281 -10.95 -7.74 -0.54
CA GLY A 281 -10.79 -9.20 -0.59
C GLY A 281 -9.95 -9.76 0.55
N LEU A 282 -8.90 -9.05 0.97
CA LEU A 282 -8.05 -9.44 2.09
C LEU A 282 -8.78 -9.32 3.43
N ALA A 283 -9.52 -8.23 3.66
CA ALA A 283 -10.25 -8.00 4.90
C ALA A 283 -11.16 -9.20 5.24
N LYS A 284 -11.95 -9.64 4.28
CA LYS A 284 -12.85 -10.80 4.43
C LYS A 284 -12.12 -12.11 4.74
N ARG A 285 -10.88 -12.27 4.25
CA ARG A 285 -10.05 -13.46 4.53
C ARG A 285 -9.37 -13.39 5.87
N ILE A 286 -9.09 -12.19 6.37
CA ILE A 286 -8.45 -11.96 7.67
C ILE A 286 -9.46 -12.23 8.79
N ASP A 287 -10.64 -11.63 8.68
CA ASP A 287 -11.71 -11.78 9.66
C ASP A 287 -13.08 -11.69 8.97
N LYS A 288 -13.96 -12.64 9.26
CA LYS A 288 -15.32 -12.67 8.70
C LYS A 288 -16.20 -11.50 9.14
N GLU A 289 -15.86 -10.84 10.25
CA GLU A 289 -16.54 -9.64 10.75
C GLU A 289 -16.03 -8.36 10.06
N ALA A 290 -14.87 -8.40 9.43
CA ALA A 290 -14.29 -7.27 8.72
C ALA A 290 -14.99 -7.07 7.36
N ALA A 291 -16.01 -6.24 7.34
CA ALA A 291 -16.67 -5.83 6.09
C ALA A 291 -15.90 -4.67 5.45
N CYS A 292 -15.56 -4.81 4.17
CA CYS A 292 -14.87 -3.75 3.42
C CYS A 292 -15.52 -3.56 2.06
N THR A 293 -15.95 -2.33 1.77
CA THR A 293 -16.56 -1.93 0.51
C THR A 293 -15.53 -1.24 -0.37
N ALA A 294 -15.35 -1.70 -1.60
CA ALA A 294 -14.44 -1.05 -2.55
C ALA A 294 -15.11 0.17 -3.21
N LEU A 295 -14.49 1.34 -3.07
CA LEU A 295 -14.97 2.60 -3.65
C LEU A 295 -14.36 2.81 -5.04
N VAL A 296 -14.83 2.08 -6.02
CA VAL A 296 -14.29 2.06 -7.40
C VAL A 296 -15.08 2.93 -8.38
N SER A 297 -16.16 3.57 -7.93
CA SER A 297 -17.01 4.44 -8.76
C SER A 297 -17.76 5.44 -7.89
N GLN A 298 -18.28 6.49 -8.53
CA GLN A 298 -19.13 7.46 -7.87
C GLN A 298 -20.38 6.79 -7.23
N SER A 299 -20.97 5.80 -7.90
CA SER A 299 -22.10 5.02 -7.36
C SER A 299 -21.72 4.28 -6.07
N SER A 300 -20.57 3.58 -6.06
CA SER A 300 -20.11 2.87 -4.84
C SER A 300 -19.81 3.82 -3.68
N VAL A 301 -19.35 5.04 -3.97
CA VAL A 301 -19.17 6.10 -2.97
C VAL A 301 -20.51 6.52 -2.38
N GLU A 302 -21.50 6.80 -3.21
CA GLU A 302 -22.83 7.21 -2.77
C GLU A 302 -23.56 6.12 -1.97
N GLU A 303 -23.45 4.87 -2.40
CA GLU A 303 -23.98 3.71 -1.68
C GLU A 303 -23.33 3.55 -0.29
N PHE A 304 -22.01 3.71 -0.20
CA PHE A 304 -21.30 3.65 1.08
C PHE A 304 -21.72 4.79 2.01
N ILE A 305 -21.85 6.01 1.49
CA ILE A 305 -22.33 7.18 2.27
C ILE A 305 -23.73 6.91 2.80
N ALA A 306 -24.66 6.44 1.95
CA ALA A 306 -26.02 6.15 2.34
C ALA A 306 -26.10 5.07 3.44
N ALA A 307 -25.25 4.05 3.38
CA ALA A 307 -25.18 3.00 4.39
C ALA A 307 -24.63 3.49 5.75
N HIS A 308 -23.84 4.57 5.77
CA HIS A 308 -23.17 5.11 6.96
C HIS A 308 -23.66 6.53 7.35
N ALA A 309 -24.81 6.95 6.82
CA ALA A 309 -25.38 8.29 7.08
C ALA A 309 -25.92 8.48 8.50
N GLN A 310 -26.08 7.38 9.28
CA GLN A 310 -26.64 7.41 10.64
C GLN A 310 -25.58 7.61 11.73
#